data_cbd64721b7e5cb820f6add2797826414
#
_entry.id   cbd64721b7e5cb820f6add2797826414
#
_cell.length_a   1.000
_cell.length_b   1.000
_cell.length_c   1.000
_cell.angle_alpha   90.00
_cell.angle_beta   90.00
_cell.angle_gamma   90.00
#
_symmetry.space_group_name_H-M   'P 1'
#
loop_
_entity.id
_entity.type
_entity.pdbx_description
1 polymer ?
#
loop_
_entity_poly.entity_id
_entity_poly.type
_entity_poly.pdbx_seq_one_letter_code
_entity_poly.pdbx_strand_id
1 'polypeptide(L)'
;MVLDRFYAMKLRMAFVMDPIETTNIERDTTFVLMLESQNRRHEVWYLELKDLFSENGKAWGTVSEINLKIAPDFFKFLGRATVPLEHFDVVWMRKDPPFNIDYIYALYILSLINQQKTLVVNNPKGLKESNEKFYTLSFPELVPPTVVAKDMNKLKGFLTRIGGEMVVKPLDGCGGEGVFYIKEGDRNANVILESVTDGGKRFVLAQKFIKEVSQGDKRIIILNGTPLGAVLRIAKPGGEFRCNFHSGGSPAKTELTERDIEICQRIAPKLREDGLYFVGIDVIGGYLTEVNMTSPTGVQEINRLCGTKLESLVIDFVEEVCNKNYLATN
;
A
#
# COMPACT_ATOMS: atom_id res chain seq x y z
N MET A 1 -29.05 -23.68 22.51
CA MET A 1 -27.80 -24.07 21.82
C MET A 1 -26.86 -22.91 22.02
N VAL A 2 -25.95 -23.03 22.96
CA VAL A 2 -25.04 -21.99 23.44
C VAL A 2 -23.98 -21.84 22.32
N LEU A 3 -23.98 -20.69 21.65
CA LEU A 3 -22.85 -20.27 20.81
C LEU A 3 -21.66 -20.06 21.76
N ASP A 4 -20.73 -21.02 21.76
CA ASP A 4 -19.40 -20.85 22.33
C ASP A 4 -18.80 -19.60 21.70
N ARG A 5 -18.77 -18.49 22.43
CA ARG A 5 -17.88 -17.37 22.15
C ARG A 5 -16.48 -17.95 22.33
N PHE A 6 -15.85 -18.33 21.23
CA PHE A 6 -14.39 -18.46 21.22
C PHE A 6 -13.84 -17.19 21.85
N TYR A 7 -13.18 -17.32 22.98
CA TYR A 7 -12.41 -16.22 23.55
C TYR A 7 -11.38 -15.84 22.50
N ALA A 8 -11.61 -14.73 21.81
CA ALA A 8 -10.64 -14.22 20.84
C ALA A 8 -9.32 -14.07 21.59
N MET A 9 -8.27 -14.71 21.07
CA MET A 9 -6.95 -14.66 21.67
C MET A 9 -6.47 -13.19 21.67
N LYS A 10 -6.02 -12.71 22.83
CA LYS A 10 -5.43 -11.37 22.91
C LYS A 10 -4.09 -11.39 22.20
N LEU A 11 -4.00 -10.69 21.08
CA LEU A 11 -2.78 -10.61 20.27
C LEU A 11 -1.91 -9.41 20.67
N ARG A 12 -0.60 -9.55 20.50
CA ARG A 12 0.38 -8.48 20.57
C ARG A 12 0.73 -8.07 19.14
N MET A 13 0.42 -6.84 18.78
CA MET A 13 0.60 -6.33 17.42
C MET A 13 1.58 -5.15 17.42
N ALA A 14 2.66 -5.27 16.65
CA ALA A 14 3.63 -4.20 16.45
C ALA A 14 3.43 -3.55 15.06
N PHE A 15 3.44 -2.22 15.02
CA PHE A 15 3.29 -1.44 13.79
C PHE A 15 4.58 -0.68 13.49
N VAL A 16 5.26 -1.07 12.42
CA VAL A 16 6.40 -0.35 11.84
C VAL A 16 5.86 0.72 10.92
N MET A 17 5.99 2.00 11.29
CA MET A 17 5.37 3.10 10.55
C MET A 17 6.19 4.39 10.64
N ASP A 18 5.72 5.45 10.02
CA ASP A 18 6.25 6.80 10.15
C ASP A 18 6.02 7.37 11.56
N PRO A 19 6.71 8.47 11.92
CA PRO A 19 6.52 9.10 13.23
C PRO A 19 5.04 9.35 13.52
N ILE A 20 4.54 8.79 14.64
CA ILE A 20 3.11 8.82 15.01
C ILE A 20 2.57 10.25 15.11
N GLU A 21 3.42 11.20 15.48
CA GLU A 21 3.09 12.62 15.60
C GLU A 21 2.68 13.26 14.26
N THR A 22 3.10 12.67 13.14
CA THR A 22 2.77 13.16 11.78
C THR A 22 1.46 12.61 11.25
N THR A 23 0.83 11.71 11.99
CA THR A 23 -0.37 10.99 11.56
C THR A 23 -1.59 11.92 11.46
N ASN A 24 -2.25 11.91 10.30
CA ASN A 24 -3.57 12.53 10.16
C ASN A 24 -4.66 11.51 10.53
N ILE A 25 -5.17 11.60 11.77
CA ILE A 25 -6.13 10.63 12.32
C ILE A 25 -7.44 10.51 11.54
N GLU A 26 -7.77 11.48 10.67
CA GLU A 26 -9.00 11.46 9.88
C GLU A 26 -8.83 10.71 8.54
N ARG A 27 -7.59 10.41 8.13
CA ARG A 27 -7.29 9.81 6.83
C ARG A 27 -6.38 8.59 6.91
N ASP A 28 -5.59 8.51 7.97
CA ASP A 28 -4.58 7.47 8.10
C ASP A 28 -5.21 6.09 8.32
N THR A 29 -4.85 5.14 7.46
CA THR A 29 -5.33 3.77 7.53
C THR A 29 -4.65 3.00 8.67
N THR A 30 -3.38 3.26 8.94
CA THR A 30 -2.64 2.59 10.02
C THR A 30 -3.25 2.95 11.36
N PHE A 31 -3.60 4.22 11.55
CA PHE A 31 -4.26 4.70 12.78
C PHE A 31 -5.55 3.93 13.08
N VAL A 32 -6.44 3.76 12.09
CA VAL A 32 -7.70 3.04 12.34
C VAL A 32 -7.50 1.54 12.54
N LEU A 33 -6.48 0.92 11.92
CA LEU A 33 -6.11 -0.48 12.20
C LEU A 33 -5.59 -0.63 13.63
N MET A 34 -4.73 0.26 14.10
CA MET A 34 -4.24 0.27 15.48
C MET A 34 -5.38 0.49 16.47
N LEU A 35 -6.25 1.46 16.21
CA LEU A 35 -7.40 1.79 17.06
C LEU A 35 -8.39 0.62 17.13
N GLU A 36 -8.72 -0.04 16.02
CA GLU A 36 -9.57 -1.23 16.00
C GLU A 36 -8.94 -2.39 16.76
N SER A 37 -7.62 -2.61 16.60
CA SER A 37 -6.89 -3.61 17.38
C SER A 37 -7.01 -3.36 18.88
N GLN A 38 -6.82 -2.10 19.32
CA GLN A 38 -6.99 -1.71 20.72
C GLN A 38 -8.42 -1.88 21.21
N ASN A 39 -9.44 -1.51 20.42
CA ASN A 39 -10.86 -1.66 20.76
C ASN A 39 -11.25 -3.14 20.99
N ARG A 40 -10.56 -4.07 20.29
CA ARG A 40 -10.67 -5.52 20.49
C ARG A 40 -9.83 -6.05 21.65
N ARG A 41 -9.16 -5.17 22.41
CA ARG A 41 -8.31 -5.48 23.56
C ARG A 41 -7.00 -6.18 23.21
N HIS A 42 -6.52 -6.08 21.95
CA HIS A 42 -5.16 -6.45 21.60
C HIS A 42 -4.16 -5.44 22.18
N GLU A 43 -2.93 -5.87 22.37
CA GLU A 43 -1.82 -4.97 22.71
C GLU A 43 -1.28 -4.34 21.43
N VAL A 44 -1.18 -3.02 21.43
CA VAL A 44 -0.71 -2.26 20.28
C VAL A 44 0.63 -1.63 20.61
N TRP A 45 1.61 -1.90 19.76
CA TRP A 45 2.98 -1.43 19.90
C TRP A 45 3.41 -0.70 18.64
N TYR A 46 4.18 0.35 18.81
CA TYR A 46 4.67 1.25 17.77
C TYR A 46 6.18 1.21 17.71
N LEU A 47 6.74 1.30 16.49
CA LEU A 47 8.15 1.53 16.22
C LEU A 47 8.34 2.18 14.83
N GLU A 48 9.44 2.92 14.66
CA GLU A 48 9.87 3.48 13.38
C GLU A 48 10.95 2.59 12.73
N LEU A 49 11.32 2.86 11.46
CA LEU A 49 12.41 2.14 10.79
C LEU A 49 13.74 2.23 11.57
N LYS A 50 14.05 3.37 12.17
CA LYS A 50 15.27 3.59 12.96
C LYS A 50 15.35 2.72 14.21
N ASP A 51 14.22 2.20 14.68
CA ASP A 51 14.12 1.35 15.87
C ASP A 51 14.30 -0.15 15.53
N LEU A 52 14.31 -0.51 14.23
CA LEU A 52 14.56 -1.86 13.76
C LEU A 52 16.06 -2.14 13.71
N PHE A 53 16.46 -3.32 14.15
CA PHE A 53 17.83 -3.81 13.99
C PHE A 53 17.89 -5.34 13.97
N SER A 54 19.01 -5.89 13.55
CA SER A 54 19.26 -7.31 13.65
C SER A 54 20.46 -7.59 14.55
N GLU A 55 20.34 -8.59 15.39
CA GLU A 55 21.42 -9.08 16.24
C GLU A 55 21.41 -10.61 16.26
N ASN A 56 22.59 -11.20 16.04
CA ASN A 56 22.77 -12.67 16.03
C ASN A 56 21.75 -13.42 15.15
N GLY A 57 21.44 -12.86 13.97
CA GLY A 57 20.54 -13.48 13.00
C GLY A 57 19.05 -13.39 13.36
N LYS A 58 18.67 -12.55 14.33
CA LYS A 58 17.28 -12.30 14.74
C LYS A 58 16.89 -10.87 14.49
N ALA A 59 15.61 -10.66 14.17
CA ALA A 59 15.01 -9.34 14.06
C ALA A 59 14.64 -8.80 15.46
N TRP A 60 15.03 -7.59 15.75
CA TRP A 60 14.78 -6.88 17.01
C TRP A 60 14.14 -5.52 16.74
N GLY A 61 13.41 -5.01 17.71
CA GLY A 61 12.89 -3.66 17.69
C GLY A 61 12.90 -3.01 19.07
N THR A 62 13.18 -1.70 19.10
CA THR A 62 12.89 -0.86 20.25
C THR A 62 11.48 -0.31 20.11
N VAL A 63 10.55 -0.89 20.82
CA VAL A 63 9.10 -0.70 20.64
C VAL A 63 8.51 0.11 21.80
N SER A 64 7.46 0.86 21.52
CA SER A 64 6.68 1.58 22.52
C SER A 64 5.26 1.06 22.55
N GLU A 65 4.80 0.61 23.72
CA GLU A 65 3.37 0.31 23.91
C GLU A 65 2.59 1.62 23.82
N ILE A 66 1.48 1.63 23.09
CA ILE A 66 0.74 2.84 22.78
C ILE A 66 -0.74 2.68 23.07
N ASN A 67 -1.34 3.74 23.62
CA ASN A 67 -2.80 3.88 23.76
C ASN A 67 -3.28 5.00 22.83
N LEU A 68 -4.34 4.74 22.08
CA LEU A 68 -4.90 5.60 21.06
C LEU A 68 -6.32 6.07 21.40
N LYS A 69 -6.67 7.27 20.97
CA LYS A 69 -8.05 7.81 21.04
C LYS A 69 -8.32 8.78 19.89
N ILE A 70 -9.56 9.03 19.58
CA ILE A 70 -9.96 10.04 18.61
C ILE A 70 -10.10 11.39 19.32
N ALA A 71 -8.99 12.13 19.42
CA ALA A 71 -8.89 13.45 20.04
C ALA A 71 -7.62 14.16 19.55
N PRO A 72 -7.43 15.49 19.77
CA PRO A 72 -6.20 16.19 19.38
C PRO A 72 -4.91 15.57 19.97
N ASP A 73 -4.95 15.11 21.22
CA ASP A 73 -3.92 14.33 21.90
C ASP A 73 -4.17 12.82 21.69
N PHE A 74 -4.11 12.37 20.44
CA PHE A 74 -4.65 11.08 19.99
C PHE A 74 -3.84 9.85 20.40
N PHE A 75 -2.65 10.02 20.96
CA PHE A 75 -1.83 8.90 21.44
C PHE A 75 -1.15 9.21 22.77
N LYS A 76 -0.77 8.13 23.48
CA LYS A 76 0.05 8.17 24.68
C LYS A 76 0.92 6.91 24.73
N PHE A 77 2.22 7.06 24.88
CA PHE A 77 3.10 5.93 25.18
C PHE A 77 2.93 5.47 26.63
N LEU A 78 2.80 4.14 26.83
CA LEU A 78 2.61 3.49 28.12
C LEU A 78 3.92 2.90 28.65
N GLY A 79 4.77 2.42 27.75
CA GLY A 79 6.04 1.80 28.07
C GLY A 79 6.94 1.68 26.84
N ARG A 80 8.23 1.39 27.08
CA ARG A 80 9.21 1.16 26.01
C ARG A 80 10.06 -0.06 26.36
N ALA A 81 10.33 -0.91 25.37
CA ALA A 81 11.11 -2.13 25.52
C ALA A 81 11.94 -2.41 24.26
N THR A 82 13.04 -3.11 24.40
CA THR A 82 13.80 -3.68 23.28
C THR A 82 13.62 -5.18 23.32
N VAL A 83 12.97 -5.72 22.29
CA VAL A 83 12.56 -7.13 22.24
C VAL A 83 12.81 -7.74 20.86
N PRO A 84 13.00 -9.07 20.76
CA PRO A 84 12.91 -9.77 19.47
C PRO A 84 11.53 -9.55 18.87
N LEU A 85 11.44 -9.33 17.56
CA LEU A 85 10.14 -9.10 16.91
C LEU A 85 9.25 -10.37 16.91
N GLU A 86 9.81 -11.56 17.11
CA GLU A 86 9.05 -12.79 17.38
C GLU A 86 8.33 -12.80 18.76
N HIS A 87 8.51 -11.74 19.56
CA HIS A 87 7.70 -11.49 20.75
C HIS A 87 6.25 -11.14 20.39
N PHE A 88 6.01 -10.62 19.20
CA PHE A 88 4.69 -10.22 18.71
C PHE A 88 4.03 -11.36 17.93
N ASP A 89 2.72 -11.42 18.00
CA ASP A 89 1.91 -12.35 17.20
C ASP A 89 1.78 -11.80 15.76
N VAL A 90 1.79 -10.47 15.62
CA VAL A 90 1.69 -9.77 14.34
C VAL A 90 2.67 -8.61 14.28
N VAL A 91 3.36 -8.47 13.16
CA VAL A 91 4.16 -7.29 12.82
C VAL A 91 3.61 -6.68 11.53
N TRP A 92 3.15 -5.44 11.60
CA TRP A 92 2.66 -4.68 10.47
C TRP A 92 3.79 -3.84 9.87
N MET A 93 4.10 -4.05 8.59
CA MET A 93 4.97 -3.13 7.84
C MET A 93 4.11 -2.07 7.17
N ARG A 94 3.98 -0.93 7.83
CA ARG A 94 3.10 0.18 7.44
C ARG A 94 3.86 1.48 7.19
N LYS A 95 5.18 1.38 6.96
CA LYS A 95 6.00 2.53 6.57
C LYS A 95 5.58 3.01 5.19
N ASP A 96 5.27 4.29 5.08
CA ASP A 96 4.96 4.92 3.80
C ASP A 96 6.17 4.93 2.86
N PRO A 97 5.97 4.98 1.53
CA PRO A 97 7.06 5.25 0.60
C PRO A 97 7.87 6.50 0.98
N PRO A 98 9.13 6.66 0.53
CA PRO A 98 9.68 6.05 -0.69
C PRO A 98 10.14 4.60 -0.49
N PHE A 99 9.95 3.78 -1.52
CA PHE A 99 10.51 2.43 -1.62
C PHE A 99 11.99 2.54 -2.04
N ASN A 100 12.84 2.81 -1.06
CA ASN A 100 14.28 3.04 -1.23
C ASN A 100 15.11 1.93 -0.59
N ILE A 101 16.44 2.11 -0.56
CA ILE A 101 17.34 1.10 -0.01
C ILE A 101 17.14 0.87 1.50
N ASP A 102 16.77 1.92 2.26
CA ASP A 102 16.52 1.78 3.70
C ASP A 102 15.24 0.96 3.94
N TYR A 103 14.21 1.15 3.11
CA TYR A 103 13.01 0.30 3.13
C TYR A 103 13.37 -1.16 2.86
N ILE A 104 14.23 -1.43 1.87
CA ILE A 104 14.71 -2.78 1.53
C ILE A 104 15.50 -3.38 2.71
N TYR A 105 16.37 -2.61 3.38
CA TYR A 105 17.10 -3.10 4.54
C TYR A 105 16.16 -3.43 5.71
N ALA A 106 15.14 -2.63 5.94
CA ALA A 106 14.09 -2.97 6.91
C ALA A 106 13.39 -4.29 6.58
N LEU A 107 13.08 -4.52 5.29
CA LEU A 107 12.51 -5.80 4.85
C LEU A 107 13.46 -6.98 5.01
N TYR A 108 14.78 -6.78 4.86
CA TYR A 108 15.75 -7.84 5.18
C TYR A 108 15.74 -8.19 6.67
N ILE A 109 15.65 -7.20 7.56
CA ILE A 109 15.52 -7.43 9.00
C ILE A 109 14.22 -8.18 9.30
N LEU A 110 13.08 -7.71 8.79
CA LEU A 110 11.78 -8.37 8.98
C LEU A 110 11.73 -9.79 8.39
N SER A 111 12.55 -10.10 7.37
CA SER A 111 12.65 -11.45 6.79
C SER A 111 13.32 -12.47 7.72
N LEU A 112 13.98 -12.02 8.79
CA LEU A 112 14.55 -12.91 9.82
C LEU A 112 13.51 -13.45 10.78
N ILE A 113 12.28 -12.89 10.77
CA ILE A 113 11.16 -13.35 11.58
C ILE A 113 10.65 -14.69 11.07
N ASN A 114 10.46 -15.65 11.97
CA ASN A 114 9.82 -16.92 11.63
C ASN A 114 8.31 -16.72 11.39
N GLN A 115 7.91 -16.75 10.12
CA GLN A 115 6.52 -16.53 9.69
C GLN A 115 5.52 -17.59 10.21
N GLN A 116 5.99 -18.71 10.73
CA GLN A 116 5.13 -19.72 11.39
C GLN A 116 4.73 -19.29 12.80
N LYS A 117 5.50 -18.38 13.43
CA LYS A 117 5.25 -17.87 14.79
C LYS A 117 4.63 -16.49 14.78
N THR A 118 5.11 -15.62 13.91
CA THR A 118 4.73 -14.21 13.85
C THR A 118 4.27 -13.88 12.45
N LEU A 119 3.04 -13.48 12.29
CA LEU A 119 2.51 -13.00 11.01
C LEU A 119 3.10 -11.62 10.68
N VAL A 120 3.75 -11.47 9.54
CA VAL A 120 4.16 -10.15 9.04
C VAL A 120 3.27 -9.72 7.87
N VAL A 121 2.61 -8.59 8.00
CA VAL A 121 1.67 -8.03 6.99
C VAL A 121 2.25 -6.72 6.40
N ASN A 122 2.52 -6.63 5.10
CA ASN A 122 2.58 -7.72 4.12
C ASN A 122 3.88 -8.50 4.26
N ASN A 123 3.92 -9.70 3.65
CA ASN A 123 5.09 -10.56 3.73
C ASN A 123 6.35 -9.85 3.21
N PRO A 124 7.45 -9.82 3.98
CA PRO A 124 8.67 -9.12 3.59
C PRO A 124 9.29 -9.64 2.28
N LYS A 125 9.12 -10.93 1.96
CA LYS A 125 9.58 -11.49 0.68
C LYS A 125 8.80 -10.88 -0.48
N GLY A 126 7.47 -10.91 -0.42
CA GLY A 126 6.62 -10.31 -1.45
C GLY A 126 6.89 -8.82 -1.63
N LEU A 127 7.05 -8.08 -0.53
CA LEU A 127 7.39 -6.66 -0.58
C LEU A 127 8.74 -6.39 -1.26
N LYS A 128 9.78 -7.18 -0.96
CA LYS A 128 11.12 -7.03 -1.59
C LYS A 128 11.12 -7.30 -3.09
N GLU A 129 10.33 -8.27 -3.53
CA GLU A 129 10.26 -8.70 -4.92
C GLU A 129 9.30 -7.85 -5.75
N SER A 130 8.61 -6.89 -5.12
CA SER A 130 7.54 -6.12 -5.75
C SER A 130 7.82 -4.63 -5.70
N ASN A 131 7.49 -3.94 -6.81
CA ASN A 131 7.42 -2.49 -6.89
C ASN A 131 6.02 -2.11 -7.33
N GLU A 132 5.38 -1.15 -6.67
CA GLU A 132 3.95 -0.83 -6.82
C GLU A 132 3.51 -0.55 -8.26
N LYS A 133 4.39 0.03 -9.07
CA LYS A 133 4.14 0.29 -10.50
C LYS A 133 4.57 -0.88 -11.38
N PHE A 134 5.76 -1.43 -11.14
CA PHE A 134 6.31 -2.50 -11.95
C PHE A 134 5.53 -3.82 -11.80
N TYR A 135 4.97 -4.08 -10.61
CA TYR A 135 4.19 -5.29 -10.32
C TYR A 135 2.99 -5.46 -11.24
N THR A 136 2.41 -4.35 -11.72
CA THR A 136 1.29 -4.37 -12.68
C THR A 136 1.65 -5.08 -13.98
N LEU A 137 2.92 -5.11 -14.35
CA LEU A 137 3.42 -5.77 -15.58
C LEU A 137 3.38 -7.30 -15.51
N SER A 138 3.12 -7.87 -14.33
CA SER A 138 2.78 -9.30 -14.20
C SER A 138 1.43 -9.64 -14.82
N PHE A 139 0.62 -8.62 -15.18
CA PHE A 139 -0.73 -8.73 -15.70
C PHE A 139 -0.89 -7.88 -16.98
N PRO A 140 -0.16 -8.21 -18.06
CA PRO A 140 -0.09 -7.36 -19.25
C PRO A 140 -1.45 -7.11 -19.92
N GLU A 141 -2.42 -8.01 -19.73
CA GLU A 141 -3.78 -7.87 -20.25
C GLU A 141 -4.67 -6.90 -19.44
N LEU A 142 -4.25 -6.54 -18.23
CA LEU A 142 -4.98 -5.63 -17.35
C LEU A 142 -4.47 -4.20 -17.39
N VAL A 143 -3.27 -3.98 -17.95
CA VAL A 143 -2.61 -2.66 -17.99
C VAL A 143 -2.76 -2.01 -19.35
N PRO A 144 -2.74 -0.67 -19.45
CA PRO A 144 -2.62 -0.02 -20.74
C PRO A 144 -1.24 -0.29 -21.36
N PRO A 145 -1.03 -0.06 -22.66
CA PRO A 145 0.30 -0.16 -23.26
C PRO A 145 1.35 0.52 -22.40
N THR A 146 2.38 -0.22 -22.01
CA THR A 146 3.38 0.20 -21.03
C THR A 146 4.78 -0.18 -21.48
N VAL A 147 5.77 0.64 -21.16
CA VAL A 147 7.20 0.34 -21.28
C VAL A 147 7.94 0.83 -20.04
N VAL A 148 8.92 0.07 -19.60
CA VAL A 148 9.88 0.52 -18.58
C VAL A 148 11.24 0.65 -19.25
N ALA A 149 11.81 1.86 -19.24
CA ALA A 149 13.09 2.15 -19.86
C ALA A 149 13.77 3.34 -19.18
N LYS A 150 15.08 3.46 -19.36
CA LYS A 150 15.85 4.67 -19.08
C LYS A 150 16.39 5.33 -20.36
N ASP A 151 16.35 4.62 -21.48
CA ASP A 151 16.75 5.13 -22.78
C ASP A 151 15.66 6.05 -23.33
N MET A 152 15.98 7.32 -23.47
CA MET A 152 15.04 8.35 -23.94
C MET A 152 14.55 8.10 -25.38
N ASN A 153 15.36 7.48 -26.26
CA ASN A 153 14.92 7.16 -27.63
C ASN A 153 13.87 6.05 -27.64
N LYS A 154 14.01 5.05 -26.72
CA LYS A 154 12.98 4.03 -26.54
C LYS A 154 11.68 4.63 -26.04
N LEU A 155 11.72 5.57 -25.09
CA LEU A 155 10.54 6.28 -24.58
C LEU A 155 9.87 7.12 -25.66
N LYS A 156 10.64 7.86 -26.49
CA LYS A 156 10.12 8.63 -27.64
C LYS A 156 9.48 7.71 -28.70
N GLY A 157 10.17 6.64 -29.07
CA GLY A 157 9.61 5.65 -29.99
C GLY A 157 8.35 4.96 -29.45
N PHE A 158 8.23 4.78 -28.14
CA PHE A 158 7.01 4.29 -27.52
C PHE A 158 5.88 5.32 -27.63
N LEU A 159 6.11 6.59 -27.34
CA LEU A 159 5.13 7.68 -27.48
C LEU A 159 4.48 7.66 -28.87
N THR A 160 5.28 7.62 -29.92
CA THR A 160 4.77 7.56 -31.31
C THR A 160 3.94 6.29 -31.57
N ARG A 161 4.41 5.11 -31.12
CA ARG A 161 3.70 3.83 -31.33
C ARG A 161 2.34 3.75 -30.64
N ILE A 162 2.14 4.43 -29.53
CA ILE A 162 0.89 4.37 -28.76
C ILE A 162 -0.12 5.45 -29.11
N GLY A 163 0.17 6.27 -30.13
CA GLY A 163 -0.74 7.31 -30.62
C GLY A 163 -0.50 8.70 -30.02
N GLY A 164 0.72 8.98 -29.57
CA GLY A 164 1.19 10.32 -29.27
C GLY A 164 0.81 10.91 -27.90
N GLU A 165 0.27 10.12 -26.99
CA GLU A 165 -0.06 10.60 -25.62
C GLU A 165 0.36 9.56 -24.57
N MET A 166 1.21 9.95 -23.62
CA MET A 166 1.67 9.07 -22.54
C MET A 166 1.80 9.82 -21.20
N VAL A 167 1.78 9.05 -20.13
CA VAL A 167 2.30 9.49 -18.81
C VAL A 167 3.62 8.80 -18.53
N VAL A 168 4.54 9.51 -17.89
CA VAL A 168 5.81 8.98 -17.42
C VAL A 168 5.85 9.09 -15.89
N LYS A 169 6.25 8.02 -15.23
CA LYS A 169 6.22 7.90 -13.75
C LYS A 169 7.57 7.37 -13.26
N PRO A 170 8.19 7.95 -12.21
CA PRO A 170 9.31 7.30 -11.53
C PRO A 170 8.83 6.03 -10.84
N LEU A 171 9.67 4.98 -10.80
CA LEU A 171 9.30 3.71 -10.19
C LEU A 171 9.22 3.78 -8.66
N ASP A 172 10.00 4.64 -8.04
CA ASP A 172 10.13 4.83 -6.60
C ASP A 172 9.29 5.97 -6.01
N GLY A 173 8.60 6.77 -6.86
CA GLY A 173 7.71 7.85 -6.44
C GLY A 173 6.34 7.36 -5.96
N CYS A 174 5.69 8.15 -5.11
CA CYS A 174 4.34 7.92 -4.60
C CYS A 174 3.46 9.17 -4.70
N GLY A 175 2.17 9.06 -4.40
CA GLY A 175 1.26 10.20 -4.29
C GLY A 175 1.06 11.04 -5.56
N GLY A 176 1.49 10.54 -6.73
CA GLY A 176 1.48 11.28 -8.00
C GLY A 176 2.70 12.20 -8.20
N GLU A 177 3.69 12.15 -7.32
CA GLU A 177 4.92 12.93 -7.46
C GLU A 177 5.73 12.44 -8.67
N GLY A 178 6.26 13.39 -9.47
CA GLY A 178 7.06 13.06 -10.66
C GLY A 178 6.27 12.42 -11.81
N VAL A 179 4.94 12.43 -11.78
CA VAL A 179 4.10 11.95 -12.87
C VAL A 179 3.90 13.08 -13.89
N PHE A 180 4.36 12.87 -15.11
CA PHE A 180 4.24 13.84 -16.18
C PHE A 180 3.42 13.28 -17.35
N TYR A 181 2.52 14.12 -17.87
CA TYR A 181 1.86 13.89 -19.15
C TYR A 181 2.73 14.43 -20.29
N ILE A 182 2.91 13.66 -21.34
CA ILE A 182 3.68 14.04 -22.54
C ILE A 182 2.82 13.76 -23.77
N LYS A 183 2.73 14.76 -24.64
CA LYS A 183 2.08 14.66 -25.94
C LYS A 183 3.12 14.77 -27.06
N GLU A 184 2.89 14.08 -28.17
CA GLU A 184 3.72 14.21 -29.37
C GLU A 184 3.73 15.65 -29.87
N GLY A 185 4.92 16.18 -30.18
CA GLY A 185 5.11 17.58 -30.54
C GLY A 185 5.23 18.57 -29.37
N ASP A 186 5.12 18.10 -28.12
CA ASP A 186 5.38 18.95 -26.94
C ASP A 186 6.84 19.38 -26.90
N ARG A 187 7.07 20.71 -26.89
CA ARG A 187 8.41 21.30 -26.85
C ARG A 187 9.20 20.93 -25.60
N ASN A 188 8.51 20.60 -24.49
CA ASN A 188 9.12 20.22 -23.23
C ASN A 188 9.39 18.71 -23.13
N ALA A 189 8.91 17.88 -24.06
CA ALA A 189 9.02 16.42 -23.98
C ALA A 189 10.45 15.95 -23.71
N ASN A 190 11.44 16.56 -24.35
CA ASN A 190 12.85 16.21 -24.16
C ASN A 190 13.34 16.52 -22.75
N VAL A 191 13.03 17.71 -22.23
CA VAL A 191 13.46 18.17 -20.90
C VAL A 191 12.75 17.34 -19.81
N ILE A 192 11.48 17.02 -20.01
CA ILE A 192 10.74 16.14 -19.10
C ILE A 192 11.41 14.75 -19.05
N LEU A 193 11.65 14.13 -20.22
CA LEU A 193 12.29 12.82 -20.28
C LEU A 193 13.70 12.82 -19.67
N GLU A 194 14.50 13.86 -19.96
CA GLU A 194 15.82 14.03 -19.37
C GLU A 194 15.74 14.12 -17.84
N SER A 195 14.82 14.94 -17.32
CA SER A 195 14.63 15.13 -15.87
C SER A 195 14.19 13.83 -15.19
N VAL A 196 13.13 13.15 -15.68
CA VAL A 196 12.59 11.96 -15.01
C VAL A 196 13.52 10.77 -15.09
N THR A 197 14.34 10.67 -16.17
CA THR A 197 15.33 9.61 -16.35
C THR A 197 16.69 9.93 -15.73
N ASP A 198 16.86 11.09 -15.11
CA ASP A 198 18.18 11.59 -14.66
C ASP A 198 19.24 11.45 -15.78
N GLY A 199 18.94 12.05 -16.94
CA GLY A 199 19.84 11.96 -18.11
C GLY A 199 20.05 10.51 -18.61
N GLY A 200 19.07 9.64 -18.48
CA GLY A 200 19.15 8.24 -18.92
C GLY A 200 19.78 7.28 -17.90
N LYS A 201 19.96 7.68 -16.64
CA LYS A 201 20.52 6.84 -15.58
C LYS A 201 19.44 6.07 -14.81
N ARG A 202 18.23 6.64 -14.71
CA ARG A 202 17.10 6.14 -13.90
C ARG A 202 16.04 5.48 -14.78
N PHE A 203 15.58 4.28 -14.40
CA PHE A 203 14.43 3.66 -15.05
C PHE A 203 13.14 4.39 -14.69
N VAL A 204 12.27 4.56 -15.68
CA VAL A 204 10.92 5.11 -15.54
C VAL A 204 9.91 4.20 -16.21
N LEU A 205 8.68 4.23 -15.74
CA LEU A 205 7.55 3.60 -16.39
C LEU A 205 6.84 4.65 -17.27
N ALA A 206 6.71 4.37 -18.55
CA ALA A 206 5.89 5.15 -19.49
C ALA A 206 4.66 4.33 -19.89
N GLN A 207 3.50 4.96 -19.87
CA GLN A 207 2.21 4.32 -20.07
C GLN A 207 1.35 5.16 -21.00
N LYS A 208 0.57 4.51 -21.88
CA LYS A 208 -0.44 5.22 -22.69
C LYS A 208 -1.34 6.04 -21.78
N PHE A 209 -1.57 7.31 -22.11
CA PHE A 209 -2.49 8.15 -21.35
C PHE A 209 -3.92 7.64 -21.48
N ILE A 210 -4.60 7.50 -20.35
CA ILE A 210 -5.99 7.06 -20.26
C ILE A 210 -6.85 8.29 -20.05
N LYS A 211 -7.64 8.67 -21.05
CA LYS A 211 -8.46 9.90 -21.03
C LYS A 211 -9.52 9.88 -19.95
N GLU A 212 -9.97 8.68 -19.57
CA GLU A 212 -10.97 8.42 -18.52
C GLU A 212 -10.49 8.85 -17.12
N VAL A 213 -9.21 9.20 -16.95
CA VAL A 213 -8.72 9.83 -15.72
C VAL A 213 -9.47 11.13 -15.37
N SER A 214 -10.05 11.80 -16.38
CA SER A 214 -10.95 12.95 -16.18
C SER A 214 -12.21 12.60 -15.38
N GLN A 215 -12.61 11.33 -15.37
CA GLN A 215 -13.75 10.81 -14.59
C GLN A 215 -13.32 10.37 -13.18
N GLY A 216 -12.02 10.26 -12.94
CA GLY A 216 -11.42 9.88 -11.68
C GLY A 216 -10.52 8.64 -11.77
N ASP A 217 -9.88 8.36 -10.66
CA ASP A 217 -9.02 7.22 -10.41
C ASP A 217 -9.61 6.42 -9.24
N LYS A 218 -9.97 5.16 -9.46
CA LYS A 218 -10.63 4.35 -8.45
C LYS A 218 -9.58 3.60 -7.62
N ARG A 219 -9.54 3.88 -6.31
CA ARG A 219 -8.81 3.09 -5.33
C ARG A 219 -9.70 1.96 -4.81
N ILE A 220 -9.26 0.72 -4.95
CA ILE A 220 -9.93 -0.49 -4.43
C ILE A 220 -9.04 -1.09 -3.36
N ILE A 221 -9.58 -1.30 -2.16
CA ILE A 221 -8.89 -2.00 -1.07
C ILE A 221 -9.14 -3.49 -1.19
N ILE A 222 -8.07 -4.25 -1.15
CA ILE A 222 -8.08 -5.73 -1.28
C ILE A 222 -7.45 -6.34 -0.03
N LEU A 223 -8.12 -7.34 0.52
CA LEU A 223 -7.63 -8.16 1.62
C LEU A 223 -7.60 -9.62 1.18
N ASN A 224 -6.42 -10.23 1.24
CA ASN A 224 -6.19 -11.62 0.85
C ASN A 224 -6.81 -11.98 -0.51
N GLY A 225 -6.66 -11.06 -1.48
CA GLY A 225 -7.18 -11.20 -2.83
C GLY A 225 -8.70 -10.94 -2.99
N THR A 226 -9.39 -10.52 -1.93
CA THR A 226 -10.82 -10.17 -1.97
C THR A 226 -11.01 -8.67 -1.87
N PRO A 227 -11.71 -8.00 -2.80
CA PRO A 227 -11.98 -6.57 -2.69
C PRO A 227 -12.94 -6.30 -1.53
N LEU A 228 -12.58 -5.34 -0.66
CA LEU A 228 -13.38 -4.92 0.49
C LEU A 228 -14.26 -3.71 0.19
N GLY A 229 -13.80 -2.82 -0.67
CA GLY A 229 -14.49 -1.59 -1.00
C GLY A 229 -13.66 -0.69 -1.90
N ALA A 230 -14.28 0.39 -2.40
CA ALA A 230 -13.65 1.32 -3.32
C ALA A 230 -14.02 2.78 -3.03
N VAL A 231 -13.12 3.68 -3.40
CA VAL A 231 -13.35 5.12 -3.44
C VAL A 231 -12.86 5.68 -4.78
N LEU A 232 -13.65 6.55 -5.39
CA LEU A 232 -13.24 7.30 -6.57
C LEU A 232 -12.51 8.58 -6.12
N ARG A 233 -11.30 8.77 -6.63
CA ARG A 233 -10.50 9.98 -6.41
C ARG A 233 -10.68 10.89 -7.62
N ILE A 234 -11.16 12.09 -7.41
CA ILE A 234 -11.42 13.07 -8.47
C ILE A 234 -10.36 14.15 -8.38
N ALA A 235 -9.70 14.44 -9.49
CA ALA A 235 -8.67 15.47 -9.58
C ALA A 235 -9.22 16.86 -9.21
N LYS A 236 -8.35 17.69 -8.64
CA LYS A 236 -8.70 19.09 -8.34
C LYS A 236 -9.01 19.84 -9.63
N PRO A 237 -10.10 20.63 -9.69
CA PRO A 237 -10.38 21.50 -10.84
C PRO A 237 -9.20 22.45 -11.15
N GLY A 238 -8.97 22.76 -12.43
CA GLY A 238 -7.96 23.75 -12.84
C GLY A 238 -6.78 23.18 -13.63
N GLY A 239 -6.95 21.99 -14.27
CA GLY A 239 -5.94 21.42 -15.18
C GLY A 239 -5.04 20.36 -14.58
N GLU A 240 -5.24 20.02 -13.28
CA GLU A 240 -4.60 18.87 -12.67
C GLU A 240 -5.27 17.58 -13.16
N PHE A 241 -4.48 16.59 -13.58
CA PHE A 241 -4.98 15.27 -13.97
C PHE A 241 -4.71 14.18 -12.93
N ARG A 242 -3.83 14.46 -11.95
CA ARG A 242 -3.52 13.52 -10.88
C ARG A 242 -4.64 13.52 -9.85
N CYS A 243 -5.18 12.34 -9.59
CA CYS A 243 -6.33 12.17 -8.69
C CYS A 243 -5.95 11.80 -7.25
N ASN A 244 -4.66 11.58 -6.97
CA ASN A 244 -4.18 11.17 -5.66
C ASN A 244 -4.55 12.20 -4.57
N PHE A 245 -4.86 11.74 -3.37
CA PHE A 245 -5.19 12.61 -2.24
C PHE A 245 -4.06 13.60 -1.89
N HIS A 246 -2.79 13.18 -2.04
CA HIS A 246 -1.63 14.05 -1.85
C HIS A 246 -1.58 15.19 -2.88
N SER A 247 -2.07 14.96 -4.10
CA SER A 247 -2.19 16.00 -5.13
C SER A 247 -3.45 16.85 -4.99
N GLY A 248 -4.21 16.68 -3.91
CA GLY A 248 -5.43 17.44 -3.63
C GLY A 248 -6.71 16.84 -4.22
N GLY A 249 -6.67 15.58 -4.65
CA GLY A 249 -7.84 14.84 -5.10
C GLY A 249 -8.91 14.72 -4.02
N SER A 250 -10.17 14.73 -4.44
CA SER A 250 -11.34 14.62 -3.55
C SER A 250 -11.95 13.22 -3.61
N PRO A 251 -12.34 12.62 -2.47
CA PRO A 251 -12.99 11.33 -2.46
C PRO A 251 -14.46 11.43 -2.87
N ALA A 252 -14.94 10.51 -3.70
CA ALA A 252 -16.33 10.35 -4.05
C ALA A 252 -16.75 8.88 -3.91
N LYS A 253 -18.03 8.67 -3.59
CA LYS A 253 -18.61 7.32 -3.51
C LYS A 253 -18.58 6.65 -4.87
N THR A 254 -18.23 5.37 -4.91
CA THR A 254 -18.26 4.54 -6.12
C THR A 254 -18.59 3.10 -5.74
N GLU A 255 -19.01 2.34 -6.74
CA GLU A 255 -19.23 0.90 -6.63
C GLU A 255 -18.23 0.16 -7.52
N LEU A 256 -18.00 -1.12 -7.21
CA LEU A 256 -17.19 -1.98 -8.06
C LEU A 256 -17.97 -2.35 -9.30
N THR A 257 -17.37 -2.12 -10.46
CA THR A 257 -17.90 -2.61 -11.75
C THR A 257 -17.52 -4.06 -11.98
N GLU A 258 -18.14 -4.72 -12.95
CA GLU A 258 -17.75 -6.08 -13.37
C GLU A 258 -16.26 -6.13 -13.77
N ARG A 259 -15.78 -5.09 -14.44
CA ARG A 259 -14.35 -5.00 -14.82
C ARG A 259 -13.42 -4.85 -13.60
N ASP A 260 -13.82 -4.11 -12.58
CA ASP A 260 -13.05 -4.02 -11.34
C ASP A 260 -12.97 -5.38 -10.65
N ILE A 261 -14.08 -6.11 -10.61
CA ILE A 261 -14.14 -7.47 -10.04
C ILE A 261 -13.25 -8.43 -10.83
N GLU A 262 -13.29 -8.37 -12.16
CA GLU A 262 -12.42 -9.17 -13.02
C GLU A 262 -10.94 -8.89 -12.73
N ILE A 263 -10.55 -7.62 -12.66
CA ILE A 263 -9.17 -7.22 -12.31
C ILE A 263 -8.77 -7.82 -10.96
N CYS A 264 -9.60 -7.66 -9.92
CA CYS A 264 -9.34 -8.21 -8.59
C CYS A 264 -9.17 -9.73 -8.62
N GLN A 265 -10.05 -10.45 -9.33
CA GLN A 265 -9.98 -11.91 -9.45
C GLN A 265 -8.71 -12.40 -10.16
N ARG A 266 -8.27 -11.67 -11.18
CA ARG A 266 -7.07 -12.02 -11.97
C ARG A 266 -5.78 -11.84 -11.18
N ILE A 267 -5.68 -10.81 -10.36
CA ILE A 267 -4.47 -10.54 -9.56
C ILE A 267 -4.45 -11.33 -8.24
N ALA A 268 -5.60 -11.75 -7.71
CA ALA A 268 -5.73 -12.38 -6.40
C ALA A 268 -4.81 -13.60 -6.18
N PRO A 269 -4.65 -14.55 -7.13
CA PRO A 269 -3.78 -15.71 -6.93
C PRO A 269 -2.32 -15.29 -6.66
N LYS A 270 -1.80 -14.35 -7.46
CA LYS A 270 -0.43 -13.88 -7.30
C LYS A 270 -0.23 -13.06 -6.02
N LEU A 271 -1.20 -12.23 -5.64
CA LEU A 271 -1.14 -11.52 -4.36
C LEU A 271 -1.03 -12.48 -3.16
N ARG A 272 -1.79 -13.58 -3.19
CA ARG A 272 -1.73 -14.62 -2.13
C ARG A 272 -0.41 -15.37 -2.15
N GLU A 273 0.08 -15.76 -3.32
CA GLU A 273 1.38 -16.43 -3.50
C GLU A 273 2.52 -15.59 -2.95
N ASP A 274 2.50 -14.28 -3.23
CA ASP A 274 3.52 -13.34 -2.77
C ASP A 274 3.33 -12.91 -1.30
N GLY A 275 2.23 -13.33 -0.64
CA GLY A 275 1.90 -12.90 0.73
C GLY A 275 1.56 -11.42 0.85
N LEU A 276 1.08 -10.82 -0.23
CA LEU A 276 0.61 -9.43 -0.27
C LEU A 276 -0.86 -9.38 0.16
N TYR A 277 -1.09 -9.53 1.46
CA TYR A 277 -2.43 -9.72 2.02
C TYR A 277 -3.28 -8.46 1.99
N PHE A 278 -2.69 -7.29 2.31
CA PHE A 278 -3.40 -6.02 2.40
C PHE A 278 -2.84 -5.03 1.40
N VAL A 279 -3.58 -4.78 0.32
CA VAL A 279 -3.15 -3.92 -0.79
C VAL A 279 -4.26 -2.98 -1.24
N GLY A 280 -3.85 -1.89 -1.88
CA GLY A 280 -4.76 -1.01 -2.61
C GLY A 280 -4.41 -1.05 -4.08
N ILE A 281 -5.38 -1.21 -4.98
CA ILE A 281 -5.12 -1.09 -6.42
C ILE A 281 -5.75 0.18 -6.96
N ASP A 282 -5.14 0.73 -7.99
CA ASP A 282 -5.63 1.91 -8.68
C ASP A 282 -6.09 1.51 -10.09
N VAL A 283 -7.33 1.87 -10.42
CA VAL A 283 -7.98 1.53 -11.69
C VAL A 283 -8.50 2.80 -12.37
N ILE A 284 -8.08 3.03 -13.61
CA ILE A 284 -8.50 4.15 -14.45
C ILE A 284 -9.02 3.59 -15.78
N GLY A 285 -10.26 3.93 -16.16
CA GLY A 285 -10.84 3.48 -17.43
C GLY A 285 -10.85 1.96 -17.63
N GLY A 286 -10.94 1.18 -16.53
CA GLY A 286 -10.91 -0.28 -16.57
C GLY A 286 -9.50 -0.87 -16.73
N TYR A 287 -8.45 -0.10 -16.53
CA TYR A 287 -7.06 -0.56 -16.53
C TYR A 287 -6.45 -0.48 -15.13
N LEU A 288 -5.71 -1.52 -14.76
CA LEU A 288 -4.87 -1.53 -13.56
C LEU A 288 -3.65 -0.61 -13.79
N THR A 289 -3.47 0.38 -12.95
CA THR A 289 -2.39 1.38 -13.10
C THR A 289 -1.35 1.32 -11.99
N GLU A 290 -1.69 0.77 -10.82
CA GLU A 290 -0.80 0.63 -9.67
C GLU A 290 -1.32 -0.45 -8.71
N VAL A 291 -0.40 -1.13 -8.01
CA VAL A 291 -0.72 -2.03 -6.88
C VAL A 291 0.04 -1.52 -5.66
N ASN A 292 -0.66 -0.82 -4.78
CA ASN A 292 -0.10 -0.20 -3.57
C ASN A 292 -0.03 -1.25 -2.45
N MET A 293 1.15 -1.72 -2.13
CA MET A 293 1.39 -2.83 -1.21
C MET A 293 2.19 -2.47 0.03
N THR A 294 2.80 -1.29 0.06
CA THR A 294 3.57 -0.81 1.20
C THR A 294 2.66 -0.34 2.33
N SER A 295 1.98 0.78 2.12
CA SER A 295 1.07 1.39 3.09
C SER A 295 -0.21 1.90 2.39
N PRO A 296 -1.08 1.00 1.84
CA PRO A 296 -2.27 1.44 1.14
C PRO A 296 -3.20 2.26 2.05
N THR A 297 -3.70 3.37 1.51
CA THR A 297 -4.65 4.30 2.13
C THR A 297 -6.00 4.28 1.44
N GLY A 298 -7.03 4.87 2.07
CA GLY A 298 -8.38 4.96 1.51
C GLY A 298 -9.46 4.27 2.36
N VAL A 299 -9.07 3.52 3.39
CA VAL A 299 -10.03 2.82 4.28
C VAL A 299 -11.00 3.79 4.92
N GLN A 300 -10.52 4.90 5.50
CA GLN A 300 -11.36 5.86 6.18
C GLN A 300 -12.29 6.61 5.23
N GLU A 301 -11.83 6.92 4.02
CA GLU A 301 -12.66 7.53 2.97
C GLU A 301 -13.81 6.58 2.57
N ILE A 302 -13.51 5.30 2.35
CA ILE A 302 -14.53 4.29 2.02
C ILE A 302 -15.52 4.16 3.17
N ASN A 303 -15.05 4.05 4.41
CA ASN A 303 -15.90 3.95 5.58
C ASN A 303 -16.90 5.10 5.68
N ARG A 304 -16.42 6.35 5.54
CA ARG A 304 -17.28 7.54 5.60
C ARG A 304 -18.32 7.60 4.48
N LEU A 305 -17.93 7.21 3.26
CA LEU A 305 -18.79 7.30 2.08
C LEU A 305 -19.78 6.14 1.98
N CYS A 306 -19.42 4.96 2.48
CA CYS A 306 -20.20 3.73 2.34
C CYS A 306 -20.84 3.26 3.64
N GLY A 307 -20.51 3.87 4.79
CA GLY A 307 -21.04 3.44 6.10
C GLY A 307 -20.46 2.09 6.55
N THR A 308 -19.25 1.77 6.15
CA THR A 308 -18.56 0.50 6.45
C THR A 308 -17.54 0.66 7.58
N LYS A 309 -16.93 -0.47 7.98
CA LYS A 309 -15.80 -0.54 8.91
C LYS A 309 -14.79 -1.56 8.38
N LEU A 310 -14.05 -1.17 7.33
CA LEU A 310 -13.14 -2.09 6.65
C LEU A 310 -11.99 -2.54 7.55
N GLU A 311 -11.52 -1.70 8.47
CA GLU A 311 -10.52 -2.05 9.48
C GLU A 311 -10.95 -3.25 10.31
N SER A 312 -12.24 -3.40 10.59
CA SER A 312 -12.77 -4.55 11.31
C SER A 312 -12.52 -5.86 10.55
N LEU A 313 -12.79 -5.88 9.24
CA LEU A 313 -12.55 -7.05 8.38
C LEU A 313 -11.05 -7.39 8.28
N VAL A 314 -10.20 -6.36 8.30
CA VAL A 314 -8.74 -6.56 8.27
C VAL A 314 -8.26 -7.21 9.58
N ILE A 315 -8.76 -6.78 10.73
CA ILE A 315 -8.40 -7.39 12.01
C ILE A 315 -9.01 -8.79 12.16
N ASP A 316 -10.25 -9.03 11.67
CA ASP A 316 -10.84 -10.39 11.61
C ASP A 316 -9.92 -11.37 10.87
N PHE A 317 -9.40 -10.97 9.71
CA PHE A 317 -8.47 -11.78 8.93
C PHE A 317 -7.19 -12.11 9.72
N VAL A 318 -6.62 -11.12 10.39
CA VAL A 318 -5.39 -11.30 11.18
C VAL A 318 -5.63 -12.24 12.37
N GLU A 319 -6.73 -12.06 13.10
CA GLU A 319 -7.14 -12.95 14.20
C GLU A 319 -7.31 -14.39 13.70
N GLU A 320 -7.96 -14.58 12.53
CA GLU A 320 -8.17 -15.90 11.94
C GLU A 320 -6.86 -16.60 11.57
N VAL A 321 -5.91 -15.87 10.94
CA VAL A 321 -4.59 -16.40 10.56
C VAL A 321 -3.78 -16.78 11.79
N CYS A 322 -3.74 -15.91 12.81
CA CYS A 322 -3.02 -16.19 14.05
C CYS A 322 -3.61 -17.40 14.81
N ASN A 323 -4.93 -17.51 14.89
CA ASN A 323 -5.58 -18.66 15.51
C ASN A 323 -5.27 -19.98 14.78
N LYS A 324 -5.26 -20.00 13.46
CA LYS A 324 -4.89 -21.18 12.66
C LYS A 324 -3.45 -21.61 12.92
N ASN A 325 -2.53 -20.64 12.94
CA ASN A 325 -1.11 -20.91 13.21
C ASN A 325 -0.91 -21.48 14.63
N TYR A 326 -1.60 -20.92 15.62
CA TYR A 326 -1.56 -21.43 17.00
C TYR A 326 -2.05 -22.87 17.10
N LEU A 327 -3.15 -23.21 16.43
CA LEU A 327 -3.71 -24.58 16.43
C LEU A 327 -2.83 -25.59 15.66
N ALA A 328 -2.05 -25.12 14.68
CA ALA A 328 -1.12 -25.98 13.92
C ALA A 328 0.19 -26.26 14.64
N THR A 329 0.54 -25.46 15.68
CA THR A 329 1.79 -25.58 16.44
C THR A 329 1.63 -26.23 17.80
N ASN A 330 0.39 -26.45 18.28
CA ASN A 330 0.02 -27.15 19.50
C ASN A 330 -0.81 -28.38 19.20
#